data_f3c2d074188719afbb7731be169e32b1
#
_entry.id   f3c2d074188719afbb7731be169e32b1
#
_cell.length_a   1.000
_cell.length_b   1.000
_cell.length_c   1.000
_cell.angle_alpha   90.00
_cell.angle_beta   90.00
_cell.angle_gamma   90.00
#
_symmetry.space_group_name_H-M   'P 1'
#
loop_
_entity.id
_entity.type
_entity.pdbx_description
1 polymer ?
#
loop_
_entity_poly.entity_id
_entity_poly.type
_entity_poly.pdbx_seq_one_letter_code
_entity_poly.pdbx_strand_id
1 'polypeptide(L)'
;MILFILLVGTLLLMIGIPTIARSQERIIKIDGSSTVYPITEAVAEEFQKMKKGAVKVTVGISGTGGGFKKFSRGETDISDASRPIVKKEIDACKEIGIEYIELPVAYDGLAVMVNPKNNWVTSMTVAELKKIWEPAAERKITKWNQVNPAWPDVPLKLYGPGVDSGTFDYFTEAIVGKSRSSRGDFTASEDDNVLVQGIASDRGGLGFFGYAYYAENPDKLKLVAIDGGKGPILPSEKTVMDGTYNPLSRPIFIYVNKKSSERPEVKEFIEFYLKNAPTLVKQVKYIPLPEKAYKLASERFSKRVTGTVFGGEAKIGMKIEDLLKLEEKK
;
A
#
# COMPACT_ATOMS: atom_id res chain seq x y z
N MET A 1 20.56 -80.46 -49.36
CA MET A 1 21.04 -79.02 -49.25
C MET A 1 19.95 -78.28 -48.51
N ILE A 2 20.07 -78.24 -47.13
CA ILE A 2 19.05 -77.76 -46.21
C ILE A 2 19.51 -76.44 -45.69
N LEU A 3 18.75 -75.37 -45.92
CA LEU A 3 19.01 -74.02 -45.57
C LEU A 3 18.43 -73.78 -44.15
N PHE A 4 19.31 -73.52 -43.16
CA PHE A 4 18.93 -73.16 -41.77
C PHE A 4 18.73 -71.63 -41.69
N ILE A 5 17.51 -71.20 -41.44
CA ILE A 5 17.20 -69.77 -41.15
C ILE A 5 17.25 -69.59 -39.63
N LEU A 6 18.25 -68.81 -39.15
CA LEU A 6 18.33 -68.36 -37.78
C LEU A 6 17.46 -67.11 -37.56
N LEU A 7 16.41 -67.22 -36.74
CA LEU A 7 15.57 -66.09 -36.33
C LEU A 7 16.18 -65.52 -35.06
N VAL A 8 16.84 -64.35 -35.16
CA VAL A 8 17.31 -63.57 -34.03
C VAL A 8 16.20 -62.67 -33.54
N GLY A 9 15.57 -63.03 -32.43
CA GLY A 9 14.58 -62.22 -31.75
C GLY A 9 15.25 -61.10 -30.94
N THR A 10 15.14 -59.89 -31.38
CA THR A 10 15.56 -58.69 -30.61
C THR A 10 14.51 -58.31 -29.60
N LEU A 11 14.77 -58.59 -28.32
CA LEU A 11 13.98 -58.17 -27.18
C LEU A 11 14.30 -56.71 -26.87
N LEU A 12 13.44 -55.77 -27.29
CA LEU A 12 13.55 -54.34 -26.93
C LEU A 12 13.13 -54.19 -25.45
N LEU A 13 14.09 -54.05 -24.58
CA LEU A 13 13.84 -53.58 -23.19
C LEU A 13 13.45 -52.13 -23.25
N MET A 14 12.17 -51.81 -23.10
CA MET A 14 11.70 -50.43 -22.84
C MET A 14 12.11 -50.01 -21.41
N ILE A 15 13.27 -49.37 -21.29
CA ILE A 15 13.68 -48.71 -20.05
C ILE A 15 12.80 -47.44 -19.94
N GLY A 16 11.73 -47.53 -19.12
CA GLY A 16 10.93 -46.39 -18.77
C GLY A 16 11.81 -45.39 -18.00
N ILE A 17 12.26 -44.32 -18.67
CA ILE A 17 12.90 -43.19 -18.00
C ILE A 17 11.83 -42.53 -17.10
N PRO A 18 12.02 -42.49 -15.77
CA PRO A 18 11.08 -41.74 -14.93
C PRO A 18 11.19 -40.28 -15.35
N THR A 19 10.14 -39.77 -15.96
CA THR A 19 9.94 -38.33 -16.18
C THR A 19 9.87 -37.71 -14.77
N ILE A 20 10.98 -37.18 -14.30
CA ILE A 20 10.98 -36.30 -13.12
C ILE A 20 10.13 -35.11 -13.54
N ALA A 21 8.87 -35.14 -13.20
CA ALA A 21 7.99 -33.98 -13.31
C ALA A 21 8.64 -32.87 -12.45
N ARG A 22 9.37 -31.98 -13.11
CA ARG A 22 9.95 -30.80 -12.49
C ARG A 22 8.73 -30.02 -11.98
N SER A 23 8.50 -30.07 -10.68
CA SER A 23 7.45 -29.28 -10.02
C SER A 23 7.69 -27.83 -10.45
N GLN A 24 6.83 -27.31 -11.30
CA GLN A 24 6.92 -25.91 -11.72
C GLN A 24 6.77 -25.06 -10.46
N GLU A 25 7.79 -24.27 -10.15
CA GLU A 25 7.80 -23.43 -8.95
C GLU A 25 6.56 -22.53 -8.99
N ARG A 26 5.69 -22.68 -7.99
CA ARG A 26 4.46 -21.91 -7.90
C ARG A 26 4.78 -20.56 -7.29
N ILE A 27 4.97 -19.55 -8.13
CA ILE A 27 5.34 -18.19 -7.71
C ILE A 27 4.10 -17.29 -7.82
N ILE A 28 3.84 -16.54 -6.75
CA ILE A 28 2.89 -15.42 -6.74
C ILE A 28 3.72 -14.14 -6.76
N LYS A 29 3.47 -13.28 -7.73
CA LYS A 29 4.19 -12.02 -7.93
C LYS A 29 3.34 -10.85 -7.49
N ILE A 30 3.81 -10.10 -6.51
CA ILE A 30 3.16 -8.90 -5.97
C ILE A 30 4.13 -7.73 -6.07
N ASP A 31 3.63 -6.56 -6.40
CA ASP A 31 4.44 -5.33 -6.42
C ASP A 31 3.53 -4.12 -6.22
N GLY A 32 4.05 -3.04 -5.70
CA GLY A 32 3.31 -1.79 -5.59
C GLY A 32 3.68 -0.92 -4.40
N SER A 33 2.67 -0.54 -3.64
CA SER A 33 2.74 0.44 -2.56
C SER A 33 3.67 0.02 -1.42
N SER A 34 4.63 0.88 -1.05
CA SER A 34 5.44 0.74 0.15
C SER A 34 4.59 0.77 1.44
N THR A 35 3.46 1.48 1.42
CA THR A 35 2.51 1.53 2.54
C THR A 35 1.83 0.18 2.78
N VAL A 36 1.46 -0.55 1.72
CA VAL A 36 0.78 -1.86 1.82
C VAL A 36 1.78 -2.99 2.03
N TYR A 37 3.04 -2.79 1.60
CA TYR A 37 4.11 -3.78 1.67
C TYR A 37 4.22 -4.49 3.03
N PRO A 38 4.26 -3.82 4.21
CA PRO A 38 4.41 -4.51 5.49
C PRO A 38 3.29 -5.51 5.78
N ILE A 39 2.06 -5.20 5.33
CA ILE A 39 0.91 -6.08 5.51
C ILE A 39 1.03 -7.29 4.58
N THR A 40 1.29 -7.03 3.29
CA THR A 40 1.41 -8.09 2.28
C THR A 40 2.60 -9.01 2.57
N GLU A 41 3.73 -8.46 3.06
CA GLU A 41 4.90 -9.24 3.47
C GLU A 41 4.57 -10.16 4.65
N ALA A 42 3.93 -9.65 5.71
CA ALA A 42 3.51 -10.47 6.86
C ALA A 42 2.56 -11.61 6.42
N VAL A 43 1.61 -11.32 5.53
CA VAL A 43 0.71 -12.34 4.97
C VAL A 43 1.49 -13.36 4.14
N ALA A 44 2.43 -12.91 3.31
CA ALA A 44 3.25 -13.76 2.46
C ALA A 44 4.13 -14.71 3.28
N GLU A 45 4.75 -14.23 4.35
CA GLU A 45 5.54 -15.05 5.27
C GLU A 45 4.70 -16.15 5.92
N GLU A 46 3.57 -15.80 6.51
CA GLU A 46 2.69 -16.76 7.18
C GLU A 46 2.09 -17.76 6.19
N PHE A 47 1.72 -17.33 4.99
CA PHE A 47 1.25 -18.22 3.94
C PHE A 47 2.33 -19.20 3.48
N GLN A 48 3.56 -18.74 3.26
CA GLN A 48 4.68 -19.59 2.86
C GLN A 48 5.04 -20.61 3.96
N LYS A 49 4.98 -20.22 5.24
CA LYS A 49 5.12 -21.13 6.38
C LYS A 49 4.04 -22.22 6.38
N MET A 50 2.78 -21.83 6.18
CA MET A 50 1.65 -22.77 6.09
C MET A 50 1.82 -23.74 4.90
N LYS A 51 2.32 -23.25 3.76
CA LYS A 51 2.58 -24.06 2.55
C LYS A 51 3.89 -24.84 2.59
N LYS A 52 4.66 -24.73 3.69
CA LYS A 52 5.96 -25.42 3.84
C LYS A 52 6.91 -25.20 2.65
N GLY A 53 6.89 -24.01 2.07
CA GLY A 53 7.71 -23.63 0.91
C GLY A 53 7.25 -24.16 -0.46
N ALA A 54 6.09 -24.84 -0.54
CA ALA A 54 5.55 -25.34 -1.82
C ALA A 54 5.05 -24.23 -2.75
N VAL A 55 4.86 -23.02 -2.22
CA VAL A 55 4.49 -21.80 -2.97
C VAL A 55 5.44 -20.69 -2.55
N LYS A 56 6.00 -19.96 -3.49
CA LYS A 56 6.82 -18.78 -3.25
C LYS A 56 5.98 -17.53 -3.51
N VAL A 57 6.04 -16.56 -2.61
CA VAL A 57 5.44 -15.24 -2.78
C VAL A 57 6.56 -14.21 -2.83
N THR A 58 6.57 -13.38 -3.85
CA THR A 58 7.53 -12.27 -3.97
C THR A 58 6.76 -10.95 -3.87
N VAL A 59 7.22 -10.07 -3.00
CA VAL A 59 6.62 -8.76 -2.80
C VAL A 59 7.66 -7.69 -3.11
N GLY A 60 7.39 -6.85 -4.10
CA GLY A 60 8.27 -5.75 -4.51
C GLY A 60 7.69 -4.40 -4.12
N ILE A 61 8.56 -3.39 -4.06
CA ILE A 61 8.20 -2.00 -3.76
C ILE A 61 8.57 -1.13 -4.96
N SER A 62 7.55 -0.62 -5.67
CA SER A 62 7.76 0.36 -6.74
C SER A 62 6.78 1.54 -6.67
N GLY A 63 6.14 1.69 -5.51
CA GLY A 63 5.05 2.64 -5.27
C GLY A 63 3.75 2.23 -5.97
N THR A 64 2.62 2.80 -5.56
CA THR A 64 1.29 2.49 -6.11
C THR A 64 1.26 2.64 -7.64
N GLY A 65 1.78 3.75 -8.16
CA GLY A 65 1.81 3.99 -9.61
C GLY A 65 2.77 3.07 -10.36
N GLY A 66 3.90 2.70 -9.76
CA GLY A 66 4.85 1.72 -10.30
C GLY A 66 4.25 0.32 -10.36
N GLY A 67 3.56 -0.09 -9.27
CA GLY A 67 2.82 -1.34 -9.20
C GLY A 67 1.75 -1.46 -10.29
N PHE A 68 0.91 -0.43 -10.47
CA PHE A 68 -0.09 -0.43 -11.53
C PHE A 68 0.51 -0.47 -12.95
N LYS A 69 1.69 0.13 -13.17
CA LYS A 69 2.38 0.01 -14.46
C LYS A 69 2.79 -1.43 -14.76
N LYS A 70 3.33 -2.16 -13.77
CA LYS A 70 3.68 -3.59 -13.92
C LYS A 70 2.41 -4.45 -14.05
N PHE A 71 1.42 -4.17 -13.21
CA PHE A 71 0.16 -4.88 -13.20
C PHE A 71 -0.59 -4.76 -14.54
N SER A 72 -0.69 -3.53 -15.08
CA SER A 72 -1.32 -3.30 -16.40
C SER A 72 -0.56 -3.90 -17.58
N ARG A 73 0.67 -4.39 -17.38
CA ARG A 73 1.42 -5.19 -18.38
C ARG A 73 1.36 -6.68 -18.13
N GLY A 74 0.63 -7.12 -17.08
CA GLY A 74 0.52 -8.53 -16.71
C GLY A 74 1.78 -9.12 -16.09
N GLU A 75 2.69 -8.29 -15.57
CA GLU A 75 3.95 -8.72 -14.97
C GLU A 75 3.76 -9.24 -13.54
N THR A 76 2.69 -8.80 -12.87
CA THR A 76 2.34 -9.19 -11.50
C THR A 76 0.93 -9.79 -11.43
N ASP A 77 0.74 -10.68 -10.45
CA ASP A 77 -0.56 -11.30 -10.14
C ASP A 77 -1.43 -10.37 -9.29
N ILE A 78 -0.77 -9.57 -8.43
CA ILE A 78 -1.39 -8.66 -7.49
C ILE A 78 -0.63 -7.34 -7.52
N SER A 79 -1.36 -6.22 -7.40
CA SER A 79 -0.79 -4.89 -7.17
C SER A 79 -1.23 -4.35 -5.83
N ASP A 80 -0.27 -3.99 -4.98
CA ASP A 80 -0.51 -3.27 -3.74
C ASP A 80 -0.76 -1.79 -4.03
N ALA A 81 -1.81 -1.20 -3.43
CA ALA A 81 -2.17 0.18 -3.70
C ALA A 81 -2.66 0.92 -2.45
N SER A 82 -2.10 2.10 -2.20
CA SER A 82 -2.47 2.97 -1.08
C SER A 82 -3.45 4.08 -1.49
N ARG A 83 -4.08 3.94 -2.63
CA ARG A 83 -5.22 4.70 -3.15
C ARG A 83 -6.02 3.85 -4.12
N PRO A 84 -7.26 4.21 -4.44
CA PRO A 84 -7.99 3.58 -5.53
C PRO A 84 -7.27 3.72 -6.88
N ILE A 85 -7.52 2.75 -7.76
CA ILE A 85 -7.06 2.79 -9.15
C ILE A 85 -7.68 4.00 -9.87
N VAL A 86 -6.88 4.76 -10.61
CA VAL A 86 -7.35 5.95 -11.33
C VAL A 86 -7.62 5.64 -12.80
N LYS A 87 -8.37 6.54 -13.46
CA LYS A 87 -8.81 6.34 -14.87
C LYS A 87 -7.68 5.92 -15.82
N LYS A 88 -6.51 6.56 -15.74
CA LYS A 88 -5.36 6.23 -16.59
C LYS A 88 -4.90 4.77 -16.44
N GLU A 89 -4.93 4.25 -15.23
CA GLU A 89 -4.53 2.88 -14.91
C GLU A 89 -5.60 1.88 -15.34
N ILE A 90 -6.89 2.26 -15.20
CA ILE A 90 -8.02 1.49 -15.71
C ILE A 90 -7.93 1.35 -17.24
N ASP A 91 -7.67 2.46 -17.94
CA ASP A 91 -7.55 2.47 -19.39
C ASP A 91 -6.37 1.59 -19.84
N ALA A 92 -5.22 1.66 -19.17
CA ALA A 92 -4.07 0.79 -19.44
C ALA A 92 -4.36 -0.70 -19.23
N CYS A 93 -5.12 -1.06 -18.19
CA CYS A 93 -5.58 -2.45 -18.00
C CYS A 93 -6.50 -2.91 -19.13
N LYS A 94 -7.42 -2.04 -19.55
CA LYS A 94 -8.35 -2.34 -20.65
C LYS A 94 -7.64 -2.59 -21.98
N GLU A 95 -6.61 -1.80 -22.31
CA GLU A 95 -5.88 -1.91 -23.58
C GLU A 95 -5.32 -3.31 -23.82
N ILE A 96 -4.90 -4.00 -22.76
CA ILE A 96 -4.33 -5.36 -22.87
C ILE A 96 -5.25 -6.43 -22.28
N GLY A 97 -6.52 -6.11 -21.99
CA GLY A 97 -7.52 -7.06 -21.55
C GLY A 97 -7.36 -7.56 -20.12
N ILE A 98 -6.72 -6.79 -19.23
CA ILE A 98 -6.63 -7.15 -17.81
C ILE A 98 -7.90 -6.72 -17.08
N GLU A 99 -8.63 -7.71 -16.59
CA GLU A 99 -9.67 -7.53 -15.58
C GLU A 99 -9.06 -7.70 -14.18
N TYR A 100 -9.52 -6.92 -13.22
CA TYR A 100 -9.02 -6.96 -11.84
C TYR A 100 -10.14 -6.94 -10.81
N ILE A 101 -9.85 -7.52 -9.64
CA ILE A 101 -10.72 -7.53 -8.47
C ILE A 101 -10.08 -6.58 -7.44
N GLU A 102 -10.78 -5.51 -7.08
CA GLU A 102 -10.36 -4.53 -6.06
C GLU A 102 -10.78 -5.03 -4.68
N LEU A 103 -9.84 -5.12 -3.75
CA LEU A 103 -10.08 -5.62 -2.40
C LEU A 103 -9.47 -4.66 -1.38
N PRO A 104 -10.27 -3.99 -0.53
CA PRO A 104 -9.74 -3.24 0.59
C PRO A 104 -9.16 -4.19 1.63
N VAL A 105 -8.00 -3.85 2.21
CA VAL A 105 -7.30 -4.73 3.15
C VAL A 105 -7.05 -4.11 4.52
N ALA A 106 -6.92 -2.79 4.59
CA ALA A 106 -6.70 -2.07 5.85
C ALA A 106 -7.08 -0.59 5.71
N TYR A 107 -7.05 0.11 6.83
CA TYR A 107 -7.03 1.57 6.87
C TYR A 107 -5.64 2.07 7.27
N ASP A 108 -5.20 3.13 6.59
CA ASP A 108 -3.97 3.84 6.87
C ASP A 108 -4.30 5.28 7.30
N GLY A 109 -3.63 5.73 8.36
CA GLY A 109 -3.61 7.12 8.77
C GLY A 109 -2.26 7.73 8.41
N LEU A 110 -2.26 8.79 7.61
CA LEU A 110 -1.04 9.56 7.40
C LEU A 110 -0.83 10.48 8.58
N ALA A 111 0.25 10.29 9.32
CA ALA A 111 0.60 11.14 10.44
C ALA A 111 1.56 12.24 10.00
N VAL A 112 1.31 13.46 10.48
CA VAL A 112 2.28 14.56 10.46
C VAL A 112 3.03 14.56 11.77
N MET A 113 4.35 14.59 11.70
CA MET A 113 5.21 14.39 12.85
C MET A 113 6.32 15.43 12.92
N VAL A 114 6.70 15.77 14.14
CA VAL A 114 7.83 16.65 14.44
C VAL A 114 8.76 15.99 15.44
N ASN A 115 9.93 16.58 15.63
CA ASN A 115 10.86 16.17 16.67
C ASN A 115 10.21 16.33 18.07
N PRO A 116 10.42 15.42 19.04
CA PRO A 116 9.86 15.54 20.39
C PRO A 116 10.26 16.82 21.11
N LYS A 117 11.43 17.39 20.79
CA LYS A 117 11.90 18.67 21.35
C LYS A 117 11.27 19.91 20.70
N ASN A 118 10.44 19.73 19.66
CA ASN A 118 9.62 20.78 19.11
C ASN A 118 8.43 21.05 20.06
N ASN A 119 8.53 22.13 20.84
CA ASN A 119 7.53 22.48 21.85
C ASN A 119 6.58 23.60 21.42
N TRP A 120 6.66 24.07 20.18
CA TRP A 120 5.83 25.16 19.64
C TRP A 120 4.71 24.70 18.73
N VAL A 121 4.76 23.47 18.19
CA VAL A 121 3.71 22.92 17.35
C VAL A 121 3.00 21.78 18.08
N THR A 122 1.69 21.93 18.25
CA THR A 122 0.81 20.86 18.76
C THR A 122 -0.26 20.49 17.73
N SER A 123 -0.62 21.46 16.87
CA SER A 123 -1.59 21.26 15.79
C SER A 123 -1.22 22.11 14.58
N MET A 124 -1.71 21.68 13.42
CA MET A 124 -1.61 22.42 12.17
C MET A 124 -2.93 22.31 11.39
N THR A 125 -3.29 23.40 10.72
CA THR A 125 -4.37 23.41 9.75
C THR A 125 -3.91 22.84 8.41
N VAL A 126 -4.86 22.37 7.60
CA VAL A 126 -4.59 22.00 6.20
C VAL A 126 -3.96 23.16 5.42
N ALA A 127 -4.37 24.42 5.72
CA ALA A 127 -3.80 25.60 5.09
C ALA A 127 -2.33 25.85 5.44
N GLU A 128 -1.93 25.65 6.69
CA GLU A 128 -0.53 25.73 7.13
C GLU A 128 0.33 24.62 6.50
N LEU A 129 -0.18 23.38 6.44
CA LEU A 129 0.48 22.29 5.73
C LEU A 129 0.65 22.59 4.25
N LYS A 130 -0.40 23.10 3.58
CA LYS A 130 -0.33 23.52 2.19
C LYS A 130 0.74 24.58 1.98
N LYS A 131 0.77 25.63 2.82
CA LYS A 131 1.78 26.69 2.77
C LYS A 131 3.21 26.17 2.87
N ILE A 132 3.41 25.04 3.59
CA ILE A 132 4.73 24.39 3.71
C ILE A 132 5.07 23.59 2.46
N TRP A 133 4.10 22.80 1.97
CA TRP A 133 4.38 21.72 1.00
C TRP A 133 4.08 22.06 -0.46
N GLU A 134 3.36 23.16 -0.75
CA GLU A 134 3.07 23.55 -2.13
C GLU A 134 4.35 23.93 -2.92
N PRO A 135 4.37 23.79 -4.26
CA PRO A 135 5.55 24.12 -5.08
C PRO A 135 6.04 25.54 -4.88
N ALA A 136 5.13 26.50 -4.63
CA ALA A 136 5.47 27.90 -4.41
C ALA A 136 6.30 28.17 -3.15
N ALA A 137 6.33 27.21 -2.20
CA ALA A 137 7.08 27.28 -0.95
C ALA A 137 8.58 26.97 -1.13
N GLU A 138 8.97 26.37 -2.25
CA GLU A 138 10.34 25.94 -2.52
C GLU A 138 11.33 27.07 -2.32
N ARG A 139 12.34 26.87 -1.45
CA ARG A 139 13.37 27.82 -1.05
C ARG A 139 12.87 29.14 -0.45
N LYS A 140 11.56 29.32 -0.28
CA LYS A 140 10.94 30.53 0.31
C LYS A 140 10.50 30.32 1.73
N ILE A 141 9.82 29.20 2.01
CA ILE A 141 9.41 28.83 3.36
C ILE A 141 10.48 27.90 3.95
N THR A 142 11.42 28.47 4.67
CA THR A 142 12.60 27.80 5.21
C THR A 142 12.66 27.86 6.74
N LYS A 143 11.72 28.58 7.36
CA LYS A 143 11.65 28.77 8.81
C LYS A 143 10.22 28.62 9.31
N TRP A 144 10.07 28.18 10.55
CA TRP A 144 8.79 27.95 11.20
C TRP A 144 7.92 29.22 11.33
N ASN A 145 8.52 30.35 11.70
CA ASN A 145 7.81 31.62 11.83
C ASN A 145 7.27 32.20 10.48
N GLN A 146 7.77 31.72 9.36
CA GLN A 146 7.23 32.08 8.05
C GLN A 146 5.89 31.36 7.77
N VAL A 147 5.66 30.23 8.41
CA VAL A 147 4.38 29.50 8.32
C VAL A 147 3.35 30.16 9.23
N ASN A 148 3.70 30.30 10.49
CA ASN A 148 2.88 30.93 11.51
C ASN A 148 3.76 31.88 12.34
N PRO A 149 3.46 33.20 12.36
CA PRO A 149 4.28 34.18 13.09
C PRO A 149 4.41 33.94 14.60
N ALA A 150 3.51 33.16 15.20
CA ALA A 150 3.57 32.79 16.62
C ALA A 150 4.65 31.72 16.89
N TRP A 151 5.18 31.05 15.88
CA TRP A 151 6.22 30.06 16.03
C TRP A 151 7.62 30.69 16.00
N PRO A 152 8.64 30.02 16.57
CA PRO A 152 9.98 30.61 16.67
C PRO A 152 10.69 30.72 15.33
N ASP A 153 11.70 31.61 15.28
CA ASP A 153 12.62 31.73 14.14
C ASP A 153 13.64 30.58 14.14
N VAL A 154 13.15 29.37 13.84
CA VAL A 154 13.91 28.13 13.75
C VAL A 154 13.88 27.61 12.31
N PRO A 155 14.99 27.07 11.77
CA PRO A 155 14.97 26.43 10.45
C PRO A 155 13.93 25.32 10.37
N LEU A 156 13.17 25.28 9.28
CA LEU A 156 12.21 24.24 8.97
C LEU A 156 12.90 23.19 8.09
N LYS A 157 13.05 21.97 8.59
CA LYS A 157 13.63 20.83 7.89
C LYS A 157 12.54 19.85 7.55
N LEU A 158 12.42 19.51 6.28
CA LEU A 158 11.30 18.71 5.76
C LEU A 158 11.75 17.32 5.36
N TYR A 159 10.95 16.32 5.76
CA TYR A 159 11.15 14.91 5.50
C TYR A 159 9.85 14.31 4.98
N GLY A 160 9.90 13.56 3.90
CA GLY A 160 8.69 12.95 3.35
C GLY A 160 8.99 11.81 2.39
N PRO A 161 7.98 10.98 2.09
CA PRO A 161 8.11 9.92 1.11
C PRO A 161 8.51 10.45 -0.27
N GLY A 162 9.19 9.62 -1.05
CA GLY A 162 9.59 9.94 -2.41
C GLY A 162 8.40 9.94 -3.39
N VAL A 163 8.69 10.33 -4.63
CA VAL A 163 7.68 10.53 -5.68
C VAL A 163 7.01 9.23 -6.18
N ASP A 164 7.56 8.09 -5.84
CA ASP A 164 6.98 6.78 -6.15
C ASP A 164 6.07 6.24 -5.04
N SER A 165 6.05 6.93 -3.90
CA SER A 165 5.20 6.58 -2.76
C SER A 165 3.74 6.98 -2.98
N GLY A 166 2.81 6.04 -2.75
CA GLY A 166 1.39 6.37 -2.70
C GLY A 166 1.01 7.26 -1.51
N THR A 167 1.84 7.33 -0.47
CA THR A 167 1.70 8.28 0.65
C THR A 167 1.96 9.70 0.18
N PHE A 168 2.99 9.91 -0.65
CA PHE A 168 3.27 11.20 -1.28
C PHE A 168 2.12 11.63 -2.22
N ASP A 169 1.63 10.72 -3.06
CA ASP A 169 0.51 10.98 -3.97
C ASP A 169 -0.72 11.45 -3.19
N TYR A 170 -1.10 10.71 -2.14
CA TYR A 170 -2.28 11.02 -1.34
C TYR A 170 -2.13 12.31 -0.52
N PHE A 171 -0.98 12.50 0.16
CA PHE A 171 -0.72 13.70 0.96
C PHE A 171 -0.79 14.96 0.09
N THR A 172 -0.12 14.96 -1.06
CA THR A 172 -0.11 16.12 -1.95
C THR A 172 -1.50 16.41 -2.52
N GLU A 173 -2.29 15.40 -2.81
CA GLU A 173 -3.67 15.58 -3.23
C GLU A 173 -4.55 16.14 -2.11
N ALA A 174 -4.45 15.57 -0.90
CA ALA A 174 -5.26 15.96 0.25
C ALA A 174 -4.93 17.38 0.77
N ILE A 175 -3.65 17.75 0.75
CA ILE A 175 -3.16 18.99 1.35
C ILE A 175 -2.95 20.09 0.31
N VAL A 176 -2.30 19.79 -0.81
CA VAL A 176 -1.99 20.79 -1.83
C VAL A 176 -3.13 20.91 -2.85
N GLY A 177 -3.96 19.87 -2.97
CA GLY A 177 -5.11 19.83 -3.89
C GLY A 177 -4.80 19.23 -5.25
N LYS A 178 -3.58 18.68 -5.43
CA LYS A 178 -3.18 18.02 -6.67
C LYS A 178 -2.11 16.97 -6.36
N SER A 179 -2.38 15.71 -6.73
CA SER A 179 -1.43 14.60 -6.58
C SER A 179 -0.09 14.94 -7.24
N ARG A 180 0.99 14.62 -6.54
CA ARG A 180 2.39 14.86 -6.93
C ARG A 180 2.80 16.32 -7.05
N SER A 181 1.98 17.24 -6.58
CA SER A 181 2.30 18.67 -6.58
C SER A 181 2.92 19.05 -5.25
N SER A 182 4.24 19.20 -5.20
CA SER A 182 4.99 19.55 -4.01
C SER A 182 6.25 20.34 -4.35
N ARG A 183 6.82 20.99 -3.33
CA ARG A 183 8.21 21.48 -3.39
C ARG A 183 9.18 20.31 -3.52
N GLY A 184 10.37 20.58 -4.08
CA GLY A 184 11.40 19.55 -4.30
C GLY A 184 12.57 19.59 -3.31
N ASP A 185 12.67 20.60 -2.46
CA ASP A 185 13.80 20.86 -1.56
C ASP A 185 13.62 20.25 -0.15
N PHE A 186 13.05 19.06 -0.07
CA PHE A 186 12.92 18.29 1.16
C PHE A 186 13.73 16.98 1.06
N THR A 187 14.03 16.36 2.20
CA THR A 187 14.66 15.03 2.22
C THR A 187 13.60 13.98 1.91
N ALA A 188 13.73 13.37 0.73
CA ALA A 188 12.84 12.32 0.27
C ALA A 188 13.44 10.93 0.50
N SER A 189 12.62 9.97 0.94
CA SER A 189 13.00 8.57 1.04
C SER A 189 11.77 7.68 0.85
N GLU A 190 11.93 6.55 0.16
CA GLU A 190 10.92 5.49 0.12
C GLU A 190 10.99 4.58 1.37
N ASP A 191 12.07 4.67 2.15
CA ASP A 191 12.20 4.01 3.46
C ASP A 191 11.81 5.01 4.57
N ASP A 192 10.65 4.76 5.17
CA ASP A 192 10.11 5.61 6.23
C ASP A 192 11.01 5.62 7.49
N ASN A 193 11.85 4.60 7.72
CA ASN A 193 12.82 4.61 8.82
C ASN A 193 13.89 5.70 8.66
N VAL A 194 14.27 6.03 7.43
CA VAL A 194 15.16 7.16 7.13
C VAL A 194 14.48 8.47 7.52
N LEU A 195 13.17 8.61 7.26
CA LEU A 195 12.39 9.79 7.61
C LEU A 195 12.25 9.93 9.13
N VAL A 196 12.01 8.81 9.84
CA VAL A 196 11.98 8.77 11.32
C VAL A 196 13.29 9.30 11.90
N GLN A 197 14.44 8.81 11.42
CA GLN A 197 15.75 9.24 11.89
C GLN A 197 16.02 10.72 11.58
N GLY A 198 15.62 11.18 10.39
CA GLY A 198 15.73 12.57 9.98
C GLY A 198 15.01 13.51 10.95
N ILE A 199 13.74 13.25 11.24
CA ILE A 199 12.94 14.06 12.17
C ILE A 199 13.48 13.96 13.59
N ALA A 200 13.86 12.77 14.05
CA ALA A 200 14.40 12.54 15.40
C ALA A 200 15.71 13.31 15.65
N SER A 201 16.52 13.52 14.64
CA SER A 201 17.83 14.17 14.75
C SER A 201 17.76 15.71 14.68
N ASP A 202 16.68 16.31 14.17
CA ASP A 202 16.55 17.74 13.94
C ASP A 202 15.35 18.33 14.70
N ARG A 203 15.60 19.26 15.64
CA ARG A 203 14.54 19.92 16.41
C ARG A 203 13.55 20.69 15.54
N GLY A 204 13.99 21.19 14.38
CA GLY A 204 13.17 21.87 13.37
C GLY A 204 12.53 20.91 12.37
N GLY A 205 12.70 19.60 12.56
CA GLY A 205 12.20 18.58 11.66
C GLY A 205 10.68 18.48 11.65
N LEU A 206 10.11 18.39 10.44
CA LEU A 206 8.70 18.11 10.16
C LEU A 206 8.65 17.07 9.03
N GLY A 207 7.81 16.10 9.16
CA GLY A 207 7.55 15.14 8.07
C GLY A 207 6.18 14.51 8.14
N PHE A 208 5.88 13.73 7.11
CA PHE A 208 4.63 12.95 7.04
C PHE A 208 4.90 11.56 6.46
N PHE A 209 4.32 10.55 7.08
CA PHE A 209 4.32 9.15 6.64
C PHE A 209 3.29 8.34 7.43
N GLY A 210 3.25 7.01 7.28
CA GLY A 210 2.26 6.15 7.92
C GLY A 210 2.29 6.22 9.44
N TYR A 211 1.12 6.29 10.09
CA TYR A 211 0.96 6.30 11.54
C TYR A 211 1.62 5.08 12.21
N ALA A 212 1.69 3.95 11.52
CA ALA A 212 2.34 2.74 12.01
C ALA A 212 3.80 2.99 12.47
N TYR A 213 4.55 3.79 11.71
CA TYR A 213 5.94 4.13 12.05
C TYR A 213 6.06 5.00 13.31
N TYR A 214 5.07 5.87 13.56
CA TYR A 214 5.00 6.56 14.85
C TYR A 214 4.72 5.55 15.99
N ALA A 215 3.78 4.64 15.79
CA ALA A 215 3.41 3.64 16.81
C ALA A 215 4.60 2.73 17.21
N GLU A 216 5.56 2.55 16.31
CA GLU A 216 6.81 1.82 16.57
C GLU A 216 7.94 2.71 17.15
N ASN A 217 7.84 4.03 17.01
CA ASN A 217 8.87 4.98 17.44
C ASN A 217 8.31 6.15 18.27
N PRO A 218 7.47 5.92 19.29
CA PRO A 218 6.76 6.99 20.01
C PRO A 218 7.72 7.92 20.78
N ASP A 219 8.89 7.42 21.17
CA ASP A 219 9.91 8.21 21.89
C ASP A 219 10.75 9.10 20.96
N LYS A 220 10.77 8.80 19.66
CA LYS A 220 11.56 9.53 18.66
C LYS A 220 10.78 10.59 17.92
N LEU A 221 9.45 10.53 17.97
CA LEU A 221 8.55 11.36 17.19
C LEU A 221 7.45 11.96 18.08
N LYS A 222 6.95 13.12 17.67
CA LYS A 222 5.77 13.75 18.27
C LYS A 222 4.73 13.98 17.19
N LEU A 223 3.51 13.47 17.40
CA LEU A 223 2.38 13.72 16.52
C LEU A 223 1.93 15.16 16.52
N VAL A 224 1.51 15.63 15.37
CA VAL A 224 0.83 16.92 15.18
C VAL A 224 -0.65 16.65 14.91
N ALA A 225 -1.53 17.28 15.67
CA ALA A 225 -2.96 17.21 15.41
C ALA A 225 -3.30 17.98 14.13
N ILE A 226 -4.17 17.44 13.29
CA ILE A 226 -4.57 18.07 12.02
C ILE A 226 -5.97 18.64 12.13
N ASP A 227 -6.10 19.92 11.80
CA ASP A 227 -7.39 20.58 11.69
C ASP A 227 -7.85 20.58 10.23
N GLY A 228 -8.76 19.69 9.92
CA GLY A 228 -9.45 19.58 8.62
C GLY A 228 -10.73 20.45 8.55
N GLY A 229 -10.87 21.46 9.41
CA GLY A 229 -12.02 22.36 9.44
C GLY A 229 -13.06 22.06 10.54
N LYS A 230 -12.77 21.08 11.42
CA LYS A 230 -13.63 20.71 12.56
C LYS A 230 -12.89 20.71 13.90
N GLY A 231 -11.77 21.40 13.94
CA GLY A 231 -10.83 21.41 15.04
C GLY A 231 -9.72 20.38 14.93
N PRO A 232 -8.65 20.53 15.71
CA PRO A 232 -7.47 19.68 15.64
C PRO A 232 -7.73 18.27 16.17
N ILE A 233 -7.46 17.26 15.37
CA ILE A 233 -7.60 15.83 15.69
C ILE A 233 -6.23 15.16 15.56
N LEU A 234 -5.82 14.39 16.58
CA LEU A 234 -4.66 13.51 16.51
C LEU A 234 -4.99 12.22 15.78
N PRO A 235 -4.06 11.68 14.95
CA PRO A 235 -4.22 10.34 14.41
C PRO A 235 -4.18 9.30 15.53
N SER A 236 -5.09 8.37 15.49
CA SER A 236 -5.17 7.20 16.35
C SER A 236 -5.99 6.12 15.65
N GLU A 237 -5.91 4.87 16.12
CA GLU A 237 -6.77 3.81 15.59
C GLU A 237 -8.24 4.24 15.57
N LYS A 238 -8.73 4.82 16.67
CA LYS A 238 -10.12 5.29 16.78
C LYS A 238 -10.45 6.38 15.77
N THR A 239 -9.63 7.47 15.71
CA THR A 239 -9.96 8.65 14.88
C THR A 239 -9.80 8.39 13.39
N VAL A 240 -8.96 7.42 13.00
CA VAL A 240 -8.86 6.92 11.63
C VAL A 240 -10.06 6.03 11.29
N MET A 241 -10.45 5.11 12.19
CA MET A 241 -11.58 4.21 11.97
C MET A 241 -12.92 4.94 11.87
N ASP A 242 -13.18 5.92 12.76
CA ASP A 242 -14.44 6.69 12.75
C ASP A 242 -14.43 7.85 11.74
N GLY A 243 -13.33 8.06 11.01
CA GLY A 243 -13.17 9.06 9.96
C GLY A 243 -13.14 10.51 10.50
N THR A 244 -12.92 10.70 11.81
CA THR A 244 -12.76 12.05 12.39
C THR A 244 -11.39 12.64 12.05
N TYR A 245 -10.35 11.78 11.90
CA TYR A 245 -9.02 12.20 11.41
C TYR A 245 -9.06 12.42 9.89
N ASN A 246 -9.50 13.59 9.48
CA ASN A 246 -9.69 13.97 8.07
C ASN A 246 -8.85 15.23 7.74
N PRO A 247 -8.21 15.31 6.54
CA PRO A 247 -8.36 14.44 5.37
C PRO A 247 -7.31 13.31 5.28
N LEU A 248 -6.49 13.06 6.29
CA LEU A 248 -5.31 12.20 6.23
C LEU A 248 -5.55 10.74 6.65
N SER A 249 -6.78 10.22 6.47
CA SER A 249 -7.09 8.80 6.60
C SER A 249 -7.63 8.22 5.29
N ARG A 250 -7.26 6.97 4.98
CA ARG A 250 -7.61 6.34 3.71
C ARG A 250 -7.70 4.81 3.82
N PRO A 251 -8.56 4.17 3.03
CA PRO A 251 -8.48 2.74 2.79
C PRO A 251 -7.27 2.43 1.89
N ILE A 252 -6.67 1.26 2.10
CA ILE A 252 -5.60 0.71 1.26
C ILE A 252 -6.02 -0.65 0.73
N PHE A 253 -5.48 -1.04 -0.44
CA PHE A 253 -6.06 -2.07 -1.29
C PHE A 253 -5.00 -3.03 -1.82
N ILE A 254 -5.47 -4.20 -2.21
CA ILE A 254 -4.80 -5.06 -3.19
C ILE A 254 -5.69 -5.19 -4.43
N TYR A 255 -5.09 -5.20 -5.61
CA TYR A 255 -5.74 -5.43 -6.90
C TYR A 255 -5.29 -6.77 -7.45
N VAL A 256 -6.21 -7.70 -7.57
CA VAL A 256 -5.93 -9.07 -8.00
C VAL A 256 -6.25 -9.21 -9.48
N ASN A 257 -5.28 -9.66 -10.29
CA ASN A 257 -5.56 -10.02 -11.68
C ASN A 257 -6.54 -11.20 -11.72
N LYS A 258 -7.71 -11.00 -12.34
CA LYS A 258 -8.77 -12.00 -12.39
C LYS A 258 -8.29 -13.33 -12.98
N LYS A 259 -7.49 -13.28 -14.05
CA LYS A 259 -6.93 -14.48 -14.68
C LYS A 259 -5.95 -15.18 -13.74
N SER A 260 -5.08 -14.43 -13.05
CA SER A 260 -4.18 -15.01 -12.06
C SER A 260 -4.92 -15.69 -10.92
N SER A 261 -6.10 -15.17 -10.51
CA SER A 261 -6.92 -15.76 -9.45
C SER A 261 -7.55 -17.12 -9.83
N GLU A 262 -7.38 -17.59 -11.08
CA GLU A 262 -7.76 -18.95 -11.49
C GLU A 262 -6.73 -20.00 -11.04
N ARG A 263 -5.49 -19.57 -10.82
CA ARG A 263 -4.44 -20.44 -10.29
C ARG A 263 -4.74 -20.77 -8.83
N PRO A 264 -4.71 -22.07 -8.45
CA PRO A 264 -5.07 -22.48 -7.08
C PRO A 264 -4.25 -21.77 -6.00
N GLU A 265 -2.93 -21.59 -6.21
CA GLU A 265 -2.05 -20.93 -5.25
C GLU A 265 -2.38 -19.45 -5.05
N VAL A 266 -2.79 -18.73 -6.10
CA VAL A 266 -3.20 -17.32 -5.99
C VAL A 266 -4.54 -17.21 -5.26
N LYS A 267 -5.51 -18.06 -5.63
CA LYS A 267 -6.81 -18.12 -4.97
C LYS A 267 -6.65 -18.37 -3.47
N GLU A 268 -5.90 -19.41 -3.09
CA GLU A 268 -5.65 -19.76 -1.70
C GLU A 268 -4.93 -18.65 -0.94
N PHE A 269 -4.00 -17.94 -1.60
CA PHE A 269 -3.29 -16.80 -1.02
C PHE A 269 -4.25 -15.66 -0.68
N ILE A 270 -5.16 -15.30 -1.60
CA ILE A 270 -6.13 -14.23 -1.34
C ILE A 270 -7.12 -14.62 -0.25
N GLU A 271 -7.63 -15.85 -0.25
CA GLU A 271 -8.49 -16.36 0.81
C GLU A 271 -7.79 -16.34 2.17
N PHE A 272 -6.52 -16.75 2.21
CA PHE A 272 -5.68 -16.66 3.40
C PHE A 272 -5.44 -15.21 3.84
N TYR A 273 -5.16 -14.31 2.89
CA TYR A 273 -4.96 -12.88 3.14
C TYR A 273 -6.17 -12.29 3.86
N LEU A 274 -7.35 -12.37 3.24
CA LEU A 274 -8.57 -11.77 3.78
C LEU A 274 -8.99 -12.39 5.14
N LYS A 275 -8.79 -13.68 5.32
CA LYS A 275 -9.07 -14.37 6.59
C LYS A 275 -8.17 -13.92 7.72
N ASN A 276 -6.89 -13.71 7.47
CA ASN A 276 -5.88 -13.41 8.50
C ASN A 276 -5.59 -11.90 8.63
N ALA A 277 -6.05 -11.07 7.67
CA ALA A 277 -5.84 -9.63 7.69
C ALA A 277 -6.23 -8.96 9.02
N PRO A 278 -7.37 -9.28 9.69
CA PRO A 278 -7.72 -8.66 10.97
C PRO A 278 -6.62 -8.77 12.04
N THR A 279 -5.87 -9.86 12.03
CA THR A 279 -4.79 -10.12 12.98
C THR A 279 -3.45 -9.57 12.48
N LEU A 280 -3.08 -9.88 11.24
CA LEU A 280 -1.78 -9.52 10.68
C LEU A 280 -1.63 -8.01 10.47
N VAL A 281 -2.71 -7.32 10.07
CA VAL A 281 -2.74 -5.85 9.98
C VAL A 281 -2.42 -5.19 11.33
N LYS A 282 -2.99 -5.71 12.44
CA LYS A 282 -2.67 -5.22 13.79
C LYS A 282 -1.24 -5.50 14.20
N GLN A 283 -0.71 -6.67 13.84
CA GLN A 283 0.67 -7.04 14.18
C GLN A 283 1.68 -6.07 13.58
N VAL A 284 1.43 -5.60 12.35
CA VAL A 284 2.26 -4.59 11.67
C VAL A 284 1.80 -3.15 11.96
N LYS A 285 1.01 -2.93 13.02
CA LYS A 285 0.59 -1.61 13.53
C LYS A 285 -0.28 -0.79 12.59
N TYR A 286 -0.89 -1.43 11.59
CA TYR A 286 -1.94 -0.81 10.78
C TYR A 286 -3.33 -1.02 11.40
N ILE A 287 -4.32 -0.34 10.83
CA ILE A 287 -5.69 -0.34 11.34
C ILE A 287 -6.52 -1.32 10.50
N PRO A 288 -6.98 -2.45 11.08
CA PRO A 288 -7.80 -3.40 10.34
C PRO A 288 -9.15 -2.80 9.98
N LEU A 289 -9.71 -3.29 8.89
CA LEU A 289 -11.09 -3.00 8.53
C LEU A 289 -12.06 -3.68 9.54
N PRO A 290 -13.31 -3.18 9.66
CA PRO A 290 -14.35 -3.91 10.35
C PRO A 290 -14.59 -5.30 9.72
N GLU A 291 -15.02 -6.27 10.52
CA GLU A 291 -15.29 -7.64 10.07
C GLU A 291 -16.23 -7.68 8.85
N LYS A 292 -17.24 -6.81 8.83
CA LYS A 292 -18.19 -6.67 7.71
C LYS A 292 -17.46 -6.33 6.40
N ALA A 293 -16.43 -5.48 6.43
CA ALA A 293 -15.67 -5.12 5.23
C ALA A 293 -14.86 -6.31 4.68
N TYR A 294 -14.22 -7.09 5.55
CA TYR A 294 -13.52 -8.30 5.13
C TYR A 294 -14.49 -9.36 4.59
N LYS A 295 -15.70 -9.46 5.15
CA LYS A 295 -16.74 -10.35 4.62
C LYS A 295 -17.15 -9.94 3.21
N LEU A 296 -17.44 -8.66 2.99
CA LEU A 296 -17.77 -8.12 1.65
C LEU A 296 -16.62 -8.32 0.65
N ALA A 297 -15.38 -8.06 1.07
CA ALA A 297 -14.20 -8.31 0.22
C ALA A 297 -14.06 -9.80 -0.15
N SER A 298 -14.29 -10.71 0.80
CA SER A 298 -14.28 -12.15 0.57
C SER A 298 -15.39 -12.59 -0.38
N GLU A 299 -16.60 -12.05 -0.24
CA GLU A 299 -17.72 -12.30 -1.16
C GLU A 299 -17.41 -11.77 -2.57
N ARG A 300 -16.87 -10.54 -2.67
CA ARG A 300 -16.45 -9.93 -3.94
C ARG A 300 -15.41 -10.81 -4.65
N PHE A 301 -14.40 -11.29 -3.91
CA PHE A 301 -13.40 -12.20 -4.45
C PHE A 301 -13.99 -13.53 -4.90
N SER A 302 -14.82 -14.18 -4.07
CA SER A 302 -15.45 -15.48 -4.39
C SER A 302 -16.36 -15.41 -5.61
N LYS A 303 -17.11 -14.32 -5.77
CA LYS A 303 -17.96 -14.02 -6.94
C LYS A 303 -17.17 -13.48 -8.13
N ARG A 304 -15.87 -13.19 -7.94
CA ARG A 304 -14.97 -12.64 -8.97
C ARG A 304 -15.50 -11.33 -9.58
N VAL A 305 -16.05 -10.45 -8.75
CA VAL A 305 -16.61 -9.15 -9.17
C VAL A 305 -15.47 -8.20 -9.54
N THR A 306 -15.39 -7.84 -10.81
CA THR A 306 -14.32 -7.00 -11.37
C THR A 306 -14.61 -5.50 -11.30
N GLY A 307 -13.54 -4.71 -11.48
CA GLY A 307 -13.60 -3.25 -11.51
C GLY A 307 -13.47 -2.62 -10.14
N THR A 308 -13.62 -1.31 -10.10
CA THR A 308 -13.52 -0.48 -8.89
C THR A 308 -14.88 0.06 -8.44
N VAL A 309 -15.07 0.28 -7.14
CA VAL A 309 -16.24 0.97 -6.61
C VAL A 309 -16.10 2.49 -6.65
N PHE A 310 -14.90 3.00 -7.00
CA PHE A 310 -14.56 4.42 -6.97
C PHE A 310 -14.72 5.14 -8.32
N GLY A 311 -15.05 4.41 -9.39
CA GLY A 311 -15.21 5.01 -10.73
C GLY A 311 -13.94 5.54 -11.39
N GLY A 312 -12.76 5.25 -10.83
CA GLY A 312 -11.47 5.75 -11.35
C GLY A 312 -11.06 7.11 -10.78
N GLU A 313 -11.69 7.54 -9.69
CA GLU A 313 -11.37 8.76 -8.97
C GLU A 313 -10.72 8.44 -7.61
N ALA A 314 -9.71 9.23 -7.24
CA ALA A 314 -9.21 9.20 -5.88
C ALA A 314 -10.25 9.85 -4.94
N LYS A 315 -10.57 9.14 -3.85
CA LYS A 315 -11.51 9.64 -2.82
C LYS A 315 -10.72 10.02 -1.58
N ILE A 316 -10.54 11.33 -1.36
CA ILE A 316 -9.84 11.86 -0.19
C ILE A 316 -10.75 11.79 1.05
N GLY A 317 -10.17 11.37 2.20
CA GLY A 317 -10.87 11.34 3.49
C GLY A 317 -12.09 10.43 3.53
N MET A 318 -12.08 9.32 2.78
CA MET A 318 -13.18 8.37 2.75
C MET A 318 -13.33 7.66 4.10
N LYS A 319 -14.54 7.68 4.64
CA LYS A 319 -14.88 6.95 5.86
C LYS A 319 -15.13 5.47 5.56
N ILE A 320 -14.90 4.62 6.57
CA ILE A 320 -15.19 3.18 6.50
C ILE A 320 -16.66 2.92 6.13
N GLU A 321 -17.59 3.70 6.70
CA GLU A 321 -19.02 3.57 6.43
C GLU A 321 -19.36 3.83 4.96
N ASP A 322 -18.70 4.80 4.32
CA ASP A 322 -18.93 5.13 2.91
C ASP A 322 -18.32 4.06 2.01
N LEU A 323 -17.14 3.51 2.36
CA LEU A 323 -16.57 2.36 1.68
C LEU A 323 -17.53 1.16 1.73
N LEU A 324 -18.07 0.82 2.92
CA LEU A 324 -19.00 -0.28 3.07
C LEU A 324 -20.26 -0.10 2.20
N LYS A 325 -20.82 1.11 2.16
CA LYS A 325 -21.99 1.41 1.29
C LYS A 325 -21.67 1.23 -0.22
N LEU A 326 -20.45 1.54 -0.63
CA LEU A 326 -20.03 1.35 -2.02
C LEU A 326 -19.86 -0.14 -2.34
N GLU A 327 -19.28 -0.91 -1.43
CA GLU A 327 -19.07 -2.35 -1.58
C GLU A 327 -20.40 -3.13 -1.59
N GLU A 328 -21.40 -2.71 -0.79
CA GLU A 328 -22.74 -3.34 -0.75
C GLU A 328 -23.57 -3.15 -2.04
N LYS A 329 -23.26 -2.10 -2.81
CA LYS A 329 -24.00 -1.77 -4.04
C LYS A 329 -23.53 -2.54 -5.28
N LYS A 330 -22.47 -3.29 -5.17
CA LYS A 330 -21.87 -4.10 -6.25
C LYS A 330 -21.91 -5.59 -5.94
#